data_dc9746bc9e2618635f5b3b5263addb9b
#
_entry.id   dc9746bc9e2618635f5b3b5263addb9b
#
_cell.length_a   1.000
_cell.length_b   1.000
_cell.length_c   1.000
_cell.angle_alpha   90.00
_cell.angle_beta   90.00
_cell.angle_gamma   90.00
#
_symmetry.space_group_name_H-M   'P 1'
#
loop_
_entity.id
_entity.type
_entity.pdbx_description
1 polymer ?
#
loop_
_entity_poly.entity_id
_entity_poly.type
_entity_poly.pdbx_seq_one_letter_code
_entity_poly.pdbx_strand_id
1 'polypeptide(L)'
;MKYEIRILPSAWEDLKQIEDFYRVQFGKQTALKVINHILDVIERLEQFPESGSLTPDLWLNDQDFRMIICQRHVALYREIENVVYIYHVVDTRTQYTKLFYGQILEISEEPE
;
A
#
# COMPACT_ATOMS: atom_id res chain seq x y z
N MET A 1 -7.89 19.83 7.81
CA MET A 1 -6.46 19.71 7.65
C MET A 1 -6.11 18.55 6.77
N LYS A 2 -5.21 18.74 5.87
CA LYS A 2 -4.82 17.68 4.97
C LYS A 2 -3.50 17.08 5.39
N TYR A 3 -3.42 15.75 5.29
CA TYR A 3 -2.16 15.05 5.51
C TYR A 3 -1.41 14.97 4.19
N GLU A 4 -0.10 14.93 4.26
CA GLU A 4 0.69 14.72 3.06
C GLU A 4 0.68 13.22 2.74
N ILE A 5 0.63 12.85 1.47
CA ILE A 5 0.71 11.45 1.06
C ILE A 5 2.04 11.22 0.39
N ARG A 6 2.77 10.21 0.82
CA ARG A 6 4.01 9.80 0.16
C ARG A 6 3.92 8.35 -0.21
N ILE A 7 3.96 8.08 -1.51
CA ILE A 7 3.97 6.72 -2.02
C ILE A 7 5.43 6.32 -2.15
N LEU A 8 5.84 5.36 -1.33
CA LEU A 8 7.24 4.97 -1.30
C LEU A 8 7.62 4.21 -2.57
N PRO A 9 8.92 4.13 -2.89
CA PRO A 9 9.35 3.42 -4.10
C PRO A 9 8.84 1.99 -4.19
N SER A 10 8.74 1.29 -3.06
CA SER A 10 8.21 -0.06 -3.06
C SER A 10 6.77 -0.12 -3.54
N ALA A 11 5.97 0.87 -3.13
CA ALA A 11 4.58 0.91 -3.56
C ALA A 11 4.46 1.33 -5.03
N TRP A 12 5.32 2.24 -5.48
CA TRP A 12 5.33 2.61 -6.89
C TRP A 12 5.69 1.42 -7.77
N GLU A 13 6.62 0.60 -7.30
CA GLU A 13 6.99 -0.61 -8.02
C GLU A 13 5.80 -1.57 -8.08
N ASP A 14 5.08 -1.71 -6.97
CA ASP A 14 3.89 -2.54 -6.94
C ASP A 14 2.85 -2.04 -7.94
N LEU A 15 2.63 -0.74 -7.99
CA LEU A 15 1.66 -0.15 -8.90
C LEU A 15 2.05 -0.39 -10.34
N LYS A 16 3.35 -0.30 -10.62
CA LYS A 16 3.82 -0.56 -11.97
C LYS A 16 3.56 -2.00 -12.39
N GLN A 17 3.81 -2.95 -11.50
CA GLN A 17 3.57 -4.35 -11.78
C GLN A 17 2.08 -4.63 -11.97
N ILE A 18 1.23 -3.98 -11.18
CA ILE A 18 -0.22 -4.13 -11.34
C ILE A 18 -0.65 -3.59 -12.70
N GLU A 19 -0.13 -2.42 -13.07
CA GLU A 19 -0.49 -1.81 -14.35
C GLU A 19 -0.03 -2.70 -15.50
N ASP A 20 1.17 -3.23 -15.42
CA ASP A 20 1.68 -4.10 -16.48
C ASP A 20 0.83 -5.35 -16.63
N PHE A 21 0.44 -5.97 -15.50
CA PHE A 21 -0.39 -7.16 -15.54
C PHE A 21 -1.72 -6.88 -16.23
N TYR A 22 -2.40 -5.82 -15.81
CA TYR A 22 -3.71 -5.53 -16.37
C TYR A 22 -3.63 -5.07 -17.82
N ARG A 23 -2.56 -4.39 -18.18
CA ARG A 23 -2.37 -3.95 -19.57
C ARG A 23 -2.20 -5.14 -20.51
N VAL A 24 -1.43 -6.12 -20.08
CA VAL A 24 -1.20 -7.31 -20.90
C VAL A 24 -2.45 -8.17 -20.99
N GLN A 25 -3.16 -8.33 -19.87
CA GLN A 25 -4.30 -9.22 -19.81
C GLN A 25 -5.59 -8.60 -20.35
N PHE A 26 -5.79 -7.32 -20.14
CA PHE A 26 -7.07 -6.68 -20.41
C PHE A 26 -7.00 -5.39 -21.20
N GLY A 27 -5.81 -4.93 -21.54
CA GLY A 27 -5.64 -3.74 -22.35
C GLY A 27 -5.34 -2.49 -21.52
N LYS A 28 -4.89 -1.46 -22.24
CA LYS A 28 -4.42 -0.23 -21.63
C LYS A 28 -5.50 0.50 -20.85
N GLN A 29 -6.70 0.55 -21.40
CA GLN A 29 -7.77 1.30 -20.75
C GLN A 29 -8.16 0.68 -19.41
N THR A 30 -8.24 -0.65 -19.37
CA THR A 30 -8.56 -1.33 -18.12
C THR A 30 -7.45 -1.11 -17.10
N ALA A 31 -6.19 -1.18 -17.55
CA ALA A 31 -5.08 -0.95 -16.64
C ALA A 31 -5.14 0.44 -16.02
N LEU A 32 -5.45 1.46 -16.84
CA LEU A 32 -5.57 2.82 -16.32
C LEU A 32 -6.70 2.95 -15.30
N LYS A 33 -7.82 2.30 -15.57
CA LYS A 33 -8.93 2.35 -14.63
C LYS A 33 -8.58 1.74 -13.28
N VAL A 34 -7.87 0.62 -13.30
CA VAL A 34 -7.47 -0.05 -12.08
C VAL A 34 -6.53 0.83 -11.28
N ILE A 35 -5.52 1.39 -11.93
CA ILE A 35 -4.54 2.22 -11.25
C ILE A 35 -5.19 3.51 -10.73
N ASN A 36 -6.03 4.14 -11.52
CA ASN A 36 -6.69 5.37 -11.09
C ASN A 36 -7.60 5.12 -9.89
N HIS A 37 -8.27 3.97 -9.86
CA HIS A 37 -9.11 3.65 -8.71
C HIS A 37 -8.26 3.49 -7.45
N ILE A 38 -7.12 2.80 -7.55
CA ILE A 38 -6.25 2.62 -6.40
C ILE A 38 -5.73 3.98 -5.92
N LEU A 39 -5.30 4.83 -6.85
CA LEU A 39 -4.78 6.14 -6.47
C LEU A 39 -5.86 7.02 -5.86
N ASP A 40 -7.10 6.93 -6.35
CA ASP A 40 -8.19 7.69 -5.77
C ASP A 40 -8.46 7.29 -4.32
N VAL A 41 -8.41 5.99 -4.04
CA VAL A 41 -8.62 5.51 -2.68
C VAL A 41 -7.47 5.98 -1.78
N ILE A 42 -6.24 5.93 -2.27
CA ILE A 42 -5.09 6.40 -1.51
C ILE A 42 -5.22 7.89 -1.24
N GLU A 43 -5.66 8.65 -2.22
CA GLU A 43 -5.78 10.09 -2.08
C GLU A 43 -6.76 10.50 -0.99
N ARG A 44 -7.77 9.71 -0.74
CA ARG A 44 -8.73 10.01 0.34
C ARG A 44 -8.07 10.01 1.70
N LEU A 45 -6.93 9.37 1.84
CA LEU A 45 -6.22 9.36 3.10
C LEU A 45 -5.66 10.73 3.47
N GLU A 46 -5.61 11.67 2.54
CA GLU A 46 -5.25 13.05 2.86
C GLU A 46 -6.17 13.65 3.91
N GLN A 47 -7.43 13.29 3.87
CA GLN A 47 -8.40 13.85 4.80
C GLN A 47 -8.78 12.85 5.87
N PHE A 48 -8.72 11.58 5.59
CA PHE A 48 -9.17 10.54 6.51
C PHE A 48 -8.11 9.45 6.67
N PRO A 49 -6.97 9.79 7.28
CA PRO A 49 -5.88 8.81 7.36
C PRO A 49 -6.21 7.58 8.20
N GLU A 50 -7.27 7.65 9.00
CA GLU A 50 -7.65 6.51 9.81
C GLU A 50 -8.80 5.72 9.21
N SER A 51 -9.15 5.98 7.94
CA SER A 51 -10.25 5.27 7.33
C SER A 51 -9.94 3.82 7.05
N GLY A 52 -8.67 3.45 6.94
CA GLY A 52 -8.30 2.05 6.83
C GLY A 52 -8.32 1.36 8.18
N SER A 53 -8.34 0.03 8.17
CA SER A 53 -8.33 -0.75 9.39
C SER A 53 -6.92 -1.03 9.84
N LEU A 54 -6.71 -1.19 11.13
CA LEU A 54 -5.44 -1.70 11.60
C LEU A 54 -5.26 -3.12 11.07
N THR A 55 -4.04 -3.50 10.78
CA THR A 55 -3.80 -4.82 10.22
C THR A 55 -4.07 -5.90 11.25
N PRO A 56 -4.52 -7.07 10.82
CA PRO A 56 -4.73 -8.16 11.78
C PRO A 56 -3.44 -8.80 12.28
N ASP A 57 -2.34 -8.58 11.60
CA ASP A 57 -1.06 -9.12 12.04
C ASP A 57 -0.59 -8.32 13.24
N LEU A 58 -0.31 -9.00 14.33
CA LEU A 58 0.01 -8.33 15.59
C LEU A 58 1.26 -7.47 15.48
N TRP A 59 2.26 -7.94 14.77
CA TRP A 59 3.50 -7.20 14.66
C TRP A 59 3.30 -5.90 13.88
N LEU A 60 2.61 -5.97 12.76
CA LEU A 60 2.33 -4.77 11.96
C LEU A 60 1.38 -3.83 12.71
N ASN A 61 0.45 -4.38 13.44
CA ASN A 61 -0.47 -3.57 14.23
C ASN A 61 0.29 -2.78 15.28
N ASP A 62 1.27 -3.39 15.93
CA ASP A 62 2.10 -2.70 16.90
C ASP A 62 2.91 -1.57 16.29
N GLN A 63 3.17 -1.63 15.00
CA GLN A 63 3.89 -0.57 14.28
C GLN A 63 2.93 0.44 13.67
N ASP A 64 1.65 0.35 14.01
CA ASP A 64 0.60 1.27 13.54
C ASP A 64 0.33 1.18 12.04
N PHE A 65 0.62 0.05 11.45
CA PHE A 65 0.27 -0.13 10.05
C PHE A 65 -1.23 -0.36 9.89
N ARG A 66 -1.76 0.28 8.86
CA ARG A 66 -3.16 0.15 8.48
C ARG A 66 -3.25 -0.36 7.06
N MET A 67 -4.40 -0.88 6.70
CA MET A 67 -4.65 -1.31 5.34
C MET A 67 -5.96 -0.74 4.86
N ILE A 68 -6.02 -0.35 3.59
CA ILE A 68 -7.25 0.12 3.00
C ILE A 68 -7.50 -0.66 1.73
N ILE A 69 -8.72 -1.15 1.58
CA ILE A 69 -9.07 -2.01 0.46
C ILE A 69 -9.50 -1.19 -0.73
N CYS A 70 -8.92 -1.50 -1.89
CA CYS A 70 -9.19 -0.84 -3.14
C CYS A 70 -9.69 -1.90 -4.12
N GLN A 71 -10.86 -2.45 -3.88
CA GLN A 71 -11.46 -3.56 -4.64
C GLN A 71 -10.62 -4.83 -4.47
N ARG A 72 -9.84 -5.21 -5.47
CA ARG A 72 -9.03 -6.42 -5.40
C ARG A 72 -7.66 -6.20 -4.81
N HIS A 73 -7.33 -4.97 -4.46
CA HIS A 73 -6.02 -4.63 -3.95
C HIS A 73 -6.12 -4.02 -2.58
N VAL A 74 -5.03 -4.09 -1.86
CA VAL A 74 -4.97 -3.51 -0.53
C VAL A 74 -3.72 -2.62 -0.49
N ALA A 75 -3.88 -1.41 0.01
CA ALA A 75 -2.74 -0.53 0.22
C ALA A 75 -2.38 -0.57 1.70
N LEU A 76 -1.10 -0.80 1.97
CA LEU A 76 -0.59 -0.90 3.33
C LEU A 76 0.15 0.39 3.64
N TYR A 77 -0.26 1.06 4.71
CA TYR A 77 0.24 2.39 4.99
C TYR A 77 0.32 2.65 6.48
N ARG A 78 0.99 3.71 6.86
CA ARG A 78 0.89 4.23 8.21
C ARG A 78 1.12 5.74 8.19
N GLU A 79 0.60 6.41 9.20
CA GLU A 79 0.72 7.83 9.33
C GLU A 79 1.77 8.14 10.38
N ILE A 80 2.71 9.01 10.07
CA ILE A 80 3.74 9.43 11.00
C ILE A 80 3.83 10.95 10.86
N GLU A 81 3.49 11.65 11.92
CA GLU A 81 3.66 13.10 11.98
C GLU A 81 3.01 13.81 10.81
N ASN A 82 1.77 13.53 10.58
CA ASN A 82 0.96 14.18 9.54
C ASN A 82 1.35 13.81 8.11
N VAL A 83 2.12 12.75 7.94
CA VAL A 83 2.44 12.21 6.63
C VAL A 83 1.96 10.78 6.56
N VAL A 84 1.24 10.46 5.49
CA VAL A 84 0.78 9.09 5.25
C VAL A 84 1.75 8.45 4.28
N TYR A 85 2.41 7.39 4.72
CA TYR A 85 3.37 6.67 3.89
C TYR A 85 2.74 5.38 3.38
N ILE A 86 2.70 5.24 2.06
CA ILE A 86 2.17 4.04 1.43
C ILE A 86 3.35 3.11 1.16
N TYR A 87 3.33 1.95 1.78
CA TYR A 87 4.46 1.02 1.71
C TYR A 87 4.31 0.00 0.59
N HIS A 88 3.12 -0.56 0.46
CA HIS A 88 2.87 -1.59 -0.54
C HIS A 88 1.44 -1.54 -1.02
N VAL A 89 1.22 -1.95 -2.27
CA VAL A 89 -0.10 -2.18 -2.81
C VAL A 89 -0.08 -3.57 -3.39
N VAL A 90 -0.89 -4.46 -2.84
CA VAL A 90 -0.86 -5.87 -3.22
C VAL A 90 -2.25 -6.40 -3.47
N ASP A 91 -2.32 -7.55 -4.12
CA ASP A 91 -3.59 -8.23 -4.32
C ASP A 91 -4.11 -8.71 -2.97
N THR A 92 -5.43 -8.67 -2.79
CA THR A 92 -6.02 -9.04 -1.50
C THR A 92 -5.74 -10.48 -1.10
N ARG A 93 -5.34 -11.33 -2.05
CA ARG A 93 -5.00 -12.72 -1.76
C ARG A 93 -3.55 -12.93 -1.38
N THR A 94 -2.74 -11.87 -1.46
CA THR A 94 -1.32 -11.97 -1.16
C THR A 94 -1.10 -12.08 0.35
N GLN A 95 -0.09 -12.86 0.75
CA GLN A 95 0.30 -12.88 2.14
C GLN A 95 1.22 -11.70 2.39
N TYR A 96 0.63 -10.54 2.53
CA TYR A 96 1.36 -9.27 2.56
C TYR A 96 2.33 -9.14 3.74
N THR A 97 2.06 -9.85 4.81
CA THR A 97 2.93 -9.76 5.97
C THR A 97 4.33 -10.23 5.64
N LYS A 98 4.45 -11.20 4.74
CA LYS A 98 5.77 -11.68 4.35
C LYS A 98 6.59 -10.63 3.63
N LEU A 99 5.91 -9.78 2.87
CA LEU A 99 6.60 -8.70 2.18
C LEU A 99 7.19 -7.71 3.18
N PHE A 100 6.42 -7.37 4.19
CA PHE A 100 6.88 -6.46 5.21
C PHE A 100 8.00 -7.07 6.04
N TYR A 101 7.84 -8.31 6.44
CA TYR A 101 8.86 -8.96 7.24
C TYR A 101 10.19 -9.00 6.48
N GLY A 102 10.16 -9.33 5.20
CA GLY A 102 11.37 -9.38 4.40
C GLY A 102 12.05 -8.03 4.34
N GLN A 103 11.29 -6.96 4.05
CA GLN A 103 11.83 -5.65 3.95
C GLN A 103 12.36 -5.13 5.26
N ILE A 104 11.60 -5.28 6.29
CA ILE A 104 11.96 -4.68 7.57
C ILE A 104 13.07 -5.45 8.25
N LEU A 105 13.07 -6.76 8.13
CA LEU A 105 14.14 -7.54 8.69
C LEU A 105 15.46 -7.28 8.01
N GLU A 106 15.44 -7.05 6.72
CA GLU A 106 16.66 -6.68 6.02
C GLU A 106 17.24 -5.40 6.55
N ILE A 107 16.39 -4.46 6.89
CA ILE A 107 16.85 -3.21 7.43
C ILE A 107 17.28 -3.34 8.86
N SER A 108 16.50 -4.01 9.67
CA SER A 108 16.73 -4.07 11.07
C SER A 108 17.77 -5.00 11.49
N GLU A 109 17.98 -6.05 10.76
CA GLU A 109 18.89 -6.93 11.15
C GLU A 109 20.17 -6.91 10.62
N GLU A 110 20.44 -6.00 9.78
CA GLU A 110 21.54 -5.92 9.26
C GLU A 110 22.28 -5.46 10.18
N PRO A 111 22.99 -5.57 10.47
CA PRO A 111 23.81 -6.40 10.53
C PRO A 111 23.77 -7.23 11.64
N GLU A 112 23.24 -7.82 11.81
CA GLU A 112 23.17 -8.62 12.70
C GLU A 112 24.16 -9.36 12.86
#